data_4bc23db682d8e81444bc760f3a0e88ac
#
_entry.id   4bc23db682d8e81444bc760f3a0e88ac
#
_cell.length_a   1.000
_cell.length_b   1.000
_cell.length_c   1.000
_cell.angle_alpha   90.00
_cell.angle_beta   90.00
_cell.angle_gamma   90.00
#
_symmetry.space_group_name_H-M   'P 1'
#
loop_
_entity.id
_entity.type
_entity.pdbx_description
1 polymer ?
#
loop_
_entity_poly.entity_id
_entity_poly.type
_entity_poly.pdbx_seq_one_letter_code
_entity_poly.pdbx_strand_id
1 'polypeptide(L)'
;MSRQSFFIAAAMAVGLAAASAPAQAAGDSKPAPAGLQCGEGLVPDSQGQTCVPCEQGKVYDKKTKTCIASSTRLFDDDELYVTGRELALAGRYEDALDILGAVADKDAMTLTMIGYATRKLGRTDEGIAIYHQALALDPDNLNTHEYLGEGYLAAGRIDLAELQLDVLERLCGVDCEQYQDLNKAILGEPIWN
;
A
#
# COMPACT_ATOMS: atom_id res chain seq x y z
N MET A 1 -52.50 -63.59 24.78
CA MET A 1 -53.73 -63.66 23.95
C MET A 1 -53.40 -62.81 22.74
N SER A 2 -52.92 -63.48 21.68
CA SER A 2 -53.69 -63.86 20.44
C SER A 2 -54.17 -62.61 19.69
N ARG A 3 -53.66 -62.23 18.54
CA ARG A 3 -53.97 -62.85 17.24
C ARG A 3 -52.98 -62.36 16.16
N GLN A 4 -52.50 -63.37 15.41
CA GLN A 4 -51.92 -63.23 14.07
C GLN A 4 -52.96 -62.73 13.10
N SER A 5 -52.57 -62.04 12.06
CA SER A 5 -53.19 -62.15 10.75
C SER A 5 -52.18 -61.80 9.63
N PHE A 6 -51.94 -62.80 8.82
CA PHE A 6 -51.32 -62.82 7.52
C PHE A 6 -52.12 -62.07 6.47
N PHE A 7 -51.47 -61.43 5.50
CA PHE A 7 -51.91 -61.41 4.07
C PHE A 7 -50.76 -60.72 3.26
N ILE A 8 -50.04 -61.54 2.55
CA ILE A 8 -50.04 -61.84 1.10
C ILE A 8 -49.47 -60.70 0.20
N ALA A 9 -48.44 -61.17 -0.52
CA ALA A 9 -47.64 -60.50 -1.54
C ALA A 9 -48.45 -60.00 -2.75
N ALA A 10 -48.01 -58.94 -3.35
CA ALA A 10 -48.14 -58.68 -4.77
C ALA A 10 -46.88 -57.96 -5.28
N ALA A 11 -46.11 -58.70 -6.04
CA ALA A 11 -45.06 -58.20 -6.86
C ALA A 11 -45.65 -57.47 -8.07
N MET A 12 -45.28 -56.19 -8.25
CA MET A 12 -45.42 -55.54 -9.55
C MET A 12 -44.07 -54.99 -9.96
N ALA A 13 -43.50 -55.60 -10.96
CA ALA A 13 -42.39 -55.10 -11.73
C ALA A 13 -42.84 -53.86 -12.54
N VAL A 14 -42.25 -52.71 -12.31
CA VAL A 14 -42.43 -51.57 -13.21
C VAL A 14 -41.04 -51.14 -13.68
N GLY A 15 -40.90 -51.07 -14.98
CA GLY A 15 -39.69 -50.93 -15.73
C GLY A 15 -38.90 -49.65 -15.45
N LEU A 16 -37.62 -49.79 -15.49
CA LEU A 16 -36.68 -48.68 -15.59
C LEU A 16 -36.84 -48.01 -16.96
N ALA A 17 -37.44 -46.83 -16.97
CA ALA A 17 -37.25 -45.87 -18.05
C ALA A 17 -36.04 -44.99 -17.68
N ALA A 18 -34.93 -45.24 -18.31
CA ALA A 18 -33.75 -44.36 -18.25
C ALA A 18 -34.10 -43.07 -19.00
N ALA A 19 -34.50 -42.04 -18.27
CA ALA A 19 -34.56 -40.68 -18.81
C ALA A 19 -33.14 -40.13 -18.83
N SER A 20 -32.52 -40.09 -20.01
CA SER A 20 -31.33 -39.33 -20.30
C SER A 20 -31.66 -37.84 -20.23
N ALA A 21 -31.31 -37.19 -19.12
CA ALA A 21 -31.34 -35.75 -19.02
C ALA A 21 -30.23 -35.14 -19.93
N PRO A 22 -30.54 -34.17 -20.77
CA PRO A 22 -29.49 -33.46 -21.51
C PRO A 22 -28.61 -32.70 -20.53
N ALA A 23 -27.29 -32.91 -20.64
CA ALA A 23 -26.30 -32.11 -19.97
C ALA A 23 -26.44 -30.66 -20.47
N GLN A 24 -27.02 -29.80 -19.68
CA GLN A 24 -26.96 -28.35 -19.88
C GLN A 24 -25.54 -27.87 -19.45
N ALA A 25 -24.60 -27.98 -20.36
CA ALA A 25 -23.36 -27.21 -20.32
C ALA A 25 -23.65 -25.85 -20.96
N ALA A 26 -24.24 -24.96 -20.21
CA ALA A 26 -24.22 -23.54 -20.49
C ALA A 26 -23.78 -22.85 -19.20
N GLY A 27 -22.49 -22.91 -18.95
CA GLY A 27 -21.85 -21.97 -18.06
C GLY A 27 -21.91 -20.62 -18.74
N ASP A 28 -22.88 -19.79 -18.40
CA ASP A 28 -22.74 -18.34 -18.55
C ASP A 28 -21.53 -17.93 -17.72
N SER A 29 -20.37 -17.92 -18.37
CA SER A 29 -19.18 -17.27 -17.86
C SER A 29 -19.48 -15.78 -17.88
N LYS A 30 -20.16 -15.31 -16.82
CA LYS A 30 -20.19 -13.89 -16.51
C LYS A 30 -18.73 -13.46 -16.49
N PRO A 31 -18.32 -12.47 -17.32
CA PRO A 31 -16.95 -12.00 -17.27
C PRO A 31 -16.66 -11.65 -15.82
N ALA A 32 -15.55 -12.17 -15.28
CA ALA A 32 -15.08 -11.78 -13.95
C ALA A 32 -15.09 -10.26 -13.89
N PRO A 33 -15.59 -9.66 -12.82
CA PRO A 33 -15.52 -8.20 -12.66
C PRO A 33 -14.07 -7.79 -12.93
N ALA A 34 -13.88 -6.75 -13.73
CA ALA A 34 -12.55 -6.23 -14.04
C ALA A 34 -11.82 -6.10 -12.69
N GLY A 35 -10.73 -6.86 -12.52
CA GLY A 35 -10.03 -6.93 -11.25
C GLY A 35 -9.65 -5.52 -10.79
N LEU A 36 -9.61 -5.31 -9.48
CA LEU A 36 -9.22 -4.03 -8.89
C LEU A 36 -7.89 -3.57 -9.50
N GLN A 37 -7.87 -2.36 -10.08
CA GLN A 37 -6.68 -1.75 -10.65
C GLN A 37 -5.99 -0.97 -9.54
N CYS A 38 -4.82 -1.43 -9.10
CA CYS A 38 -4.02 -0.75 -8.09
C CYS A 38 -2.97 0.16 -8.74
N GLY A 39 -2.60 1.20 -8.01
CA GLY A 39 -1.48 2.05 -8.36
C GLY A 39 -0.14 1.32 -8.31
N GLU A 40 0.92 2.00 -8.73
CA GLU A 40 2.27 1.46 -8.72
C GLU A 40 2.72 1.16 -7.28
N GLY A 41 3.36 0.03 -7.06
CA GLY A 41 3.76 -0.44 -5.73
C GLY A 41 2.67 -1.15 -4.93
N LEU A 42 1.44 -1.12 -5.39
CA LEU A 42 0.29 -1.73 -4.73
C LEU A 42 -0.26 -2.92 -5.51
N VAL A 43 -0.78 -3.90 -4.80
CA VAL A 43 -1.45 -5.08 -5.36
C VAL A 43 -2.82 -5.27 -4.70
N PRO A 44 -3.79 -5.93 -5.36
CA PRO A 44 -5.04 -6.28 -4.72
C PRO A 44 -4.78 -7.20 -3.50
N ASP A 45 -5.51 -6.98 -2.43
CA ASP A 45 -5.52 -7.88 -1.28
C ASP A 45 -6.08 -9.27 -1.65
N SER A 46 -6.02 -10.22 -0.73
CA SER A 46 -6.49 -11.59 -0.96
C SER A 46 -7.98 -11.70 -1.30
N GLN A 47 -8.76 -10.67 -1.06
CA GLN A 47 -10.18 -10.58 -1.36
C GLN A 47 -10.47 -9.76 -2.62
N GLY A 48 -9.45 -9.09 -3.19
CA GLY A 48 -9.58 -8.22 -4.35
C GLY A 48 -10.42 -6.97 -4.09
N GLN A 49 -10.47 -6.51 -2.84
CA GLN A 49 -11.32 -5.39 -2.42
C GLN A 49 -10.52 -4.09 -2.21
N THR A 50 -9.27 -4.19 -1.77
CA THR A 50 -8.42 -3.05 -1.48
C THR A 50 -7.04 -3.21 -2.09
N CYS A 51 -6.36 -2.08 -2.34
CA CYS A 51 -4.97 -2.08 -2.79
C CYS A 51 -4.06 -1.99 -1.58
N VAL A 52 -3.12 -2.92 -1.48
CA VAL A 52 -2.18 -3.02 -0.36
C VAL A 52 -0.74 -3.11 -0.86
N PRO A 53 0.25 -2.61 -0.10
CA PRO A 53 1.65 -2.81 -0.44
C PRO A 53 2.05 -4.27 -0.31
N CYS A 54 3.18 -4.63 -0.87
CA CYS A 54 3.71 -5.98 -0.79
C CYS A 54 3.90 -6.45 0.66
N GLU A 55 3.69 -7.75 0.89
CA GLU A 55 4.02 -8.39 2.17
C GLU A 55 5.52 -8.32 2.45
N GLN A 56 5.90 -8.51 3.73
CA GLN A 56 7.31 -8.52 4.14
C GLN A 56 8.13 -9.52 3.31
N GLY A 57 9.31 -9.10 2.89
CA GLY A 57 10.22 -9.91 2.07
C GLY A 57 9.83 -9.99 0.59
N LYS A 58 8.86 -9.23 0.14
CA LYS A 58 8.45 -9.13 -1.26
C LYS A 58 8.62 -7.70 -1.78
N VAL A 59 8.97 -7.59 -3.07
CA VAL A 59 9.12 -6.33 -3.81
C VAL A 59 8.15 -6.33 -4.99
N TYR A 60 7.59 -5.17 -5.28
CA TYR A 60 6.70 -4.98 -6.42
C TYR A 60 7.48 -5.05 -7.74
N ASP A 61 7.08 -5.97 -8.59
CA ASP A 61 7.62 -6.11 -9.95
C ASP A 61 6.76 -5.29 -10.92
N LYS A 62 7.31 -4.23 -11.48
CA LYS A 62 6.62 -3.33 -12.40
C LYS A 62 6.15 -4.01 -13.69
N LYS A 63 6.84 -5.06 -14.14
CA LYS A 63 6.53 -5.77 -15.41
C LYS A 63 5.33 -6.68 -15.24
N THR A 64 5.28 -7.42 -14.14
CA THR A 64 4.20 -8.36 -13.86
C THR A 64 3.08 -7.74 -13.02
N LYS A 65 3.33 -6.56 -12.43
CA LYS A 65 2.44 -5.85 -11.48
C LYS A 65 2.03 -6.75 -10.30
N THR A 66 2.98 -7.53 -9.80
CA THR A 66 2.79 -8.46 -8.69
C THR A 66 3.92 -8.33 -7.68
N CYS A 67 3.68 -8.81 -6.46
CA CYS A 67 4.73 -8.90 -5.44
C CYS A 67 5.49 -10.21 -5.60
N ILE A 68 6.79 -10.14 -5.79
CA ILE A 68 7.69 -11.30 -5.88
C ILE A 68 8.70 -11.28 -4.73
N ALA A 69 9.17 -12.45 -4.31
CA ALA A 69 10.12 -12.53 -3.21
C ALA A 69 11.43 -11.78 -3.54
N SER A 70 11.92 -11.00 -2.60
CA SER A 70 13.17 -10.22 -2.77
C SER A 70 14.39 -11.07 -3.10
N SER A 71 14.35 -12.36 -2.77
CA SER A 71 15.41 -13.33 -3.08
C SER A 71 15.36 -13.89 -4.51
N THR A 72 14.32 -13.61 -5.30
CA THR A 72 14.16 -14.25 -6.63
C THR A 72 15.00 -13.60 -7.72
N ARG A 73 15.29 -12.29 -7.61
CA ARG A 73 16.13 -11.53 -8.55
C ARG A 73 16.67 -10.27 -7.88
N LEU A 74 17.63 -9.61 -8.55
CA LEU A 74 17.99 -8.25 -8.22
C LEU A 74 16.90 -7.31 -8.74
N PHE A 75 16.50 -6.39 -7.90
CA PHE A 75 15.55 -5.32 -8.21
C PHE A 75 16.33 -4.05 -8.56
N ASP A 76 15.78 -3.23 -9.45
CA ASP A 76 16.32 -1.89 -9.68
C ASP A 76 15.91 -0.92 -8.56
N ASP A 77 16.62 0.21 -8.48
CA ASP A 77 16.43 1.19 -7.42
C ASP A 77 15.01 1.79 -7.44
N ASP A 78 14.40 1.90 -8.61
CA ASP A 78 13.05 2.41 -8.80
C ASP A 78 11.99 1.43 -8.26
N GLU A 79 12.14 0.12 -8.50
CA GLU A 79 11.26 -0.91 -7.91
C GLU A 79 11.37 -0.96 -6.38
N LEU A 80 12.58 -0.80 -5.85
CA LEU A 80 12.82 -0.72 -4.41
C LEU A 80 12.19 0.56 -3.81
N TYR A 81 12.42 1.71 -4.45
CA TYR A 81 11.85 2.98 -4.01
C TYR A 81 10.31 2.92 -3.97
N VAL A 82 9.66 2.52 -5.07
CA VAL A 82 8.19 2.43 -5.14
C VAL A 82 7.64 1.52 -4.05
N THR A 83 8.25 0.33 -3.87
CA THR A 83 7.82 -0.61 -2.82
C THR A 83 7.98 0.00 -1.42
N GLY A 84 9.14 0.58 -1.13
CA GLY A 84 9.43 1.15 0.19
C GLY A 84 8.57 2.36 0.50
N ARG A 85 8.28 3.21 -0.50
CA ARG A 85 7.35 4.34 -0.37
C ARG A 85 5.95 3.87 0.03
N GLU A 86 5.39 2.89 -0.67
CA GLU A 86 4.04 2.39 -0.37
C GLU A 86 3.98 1.70 1.01
N LEU A 87 5.04 1.02 1.42
CA LEU A 87 5.16 0.48 2.77
C LEU A 87 5.16 1.60 3.82
N ALA A 88 5.92 2.67 3.60
CA ALA A 88 5.97 3.81 4.52
C ALA A 88 4.61 4.50 4.65
N LEU A 89 3.92 4.75 3.54
CA LEU A 89 2.59 5.36 3.54
C LEU A 89 1.52 4.46 4.19
N ALA A 90 1.70 3.14 4.12
CA ALA A 90 0.85 2.18 4.82
C ALA A 90 1.17 2.02 6.32
N GLY A 91 2.11 2.80 6.87
CA GLY A 91 2.52 2.74 8.28
C GLY A 91 3.47 1.58 8.63
N ARG A 92 3.99 0.87 7.63
CA ARG A 92 4.94 -0.25 7.79
C ARG A 92 6.38 0.27 7.74
N TYR A 93 6.74 1.08 8.71
CA TYR A 93 7.95 1.90 8.67
C TYR A 93 9.24 1.08 8.72
N GLU A 94 9.31 0.02 9.53
CA GLU A 94 10.47 -0.87 9.58
C GLU A 94 10.68 -1.59 8.25
N ASP A 95 9.61 -2.16 7.69
CA ASP A 95 9.67 -2.84 6.38
C ASP A 95 10.07 -1.84 5.27
N ALA A 96 9.57 -0.61 5.34
CA ALA A 96 9.94 0.46 4.41
C ALA A 96 11.44 0.78 4.48
N LEU A 97 12.00 0.90 5.68
CA LEU A 97 13.41 1.18 5.88
C LEU A 97 14.30 0.05 5.36
N ASP A 98 13.90 -1.21 5.54
CA ASP A 98 14.62 -2.36 5.01
C ASP A 98 14.69 -2.31 3.47
N ILE A 99 13.59 -2.01 2.80
CA ILE A 99 13.52 -1.93 1.33
C ILE A 99 14.22 -0.69 0.80
N LEU A 100 13.95 0.51 1.34
CA LEU A 100 14.58 1.75 0.93
C LEU A 100 16.09 1.75 1.21
N GLY A 101 16.50 1.05 2.29
CA GLY A 101 17.90 0.86 2.62
C GLY A 101 18.70 0.12 1.55
N ALA A 102 18.04 -0.76 0.77
CA ALA A 102 18.64 -1.54 -0.30
C ALA A 102 18.80 -0.77 -1.62
N VAL A 103 18.19 0.42 -1.77
CA VAL A 103 18.41 1.32 -2.91
C VAL A 103 19.89 1.69 -2.95
N ALA A 104 20.57 1.47 -4.08
CA ALA A 104 22.00 1.69 -4.20
C ALA A 104 22.33 3.19 -4.29
N ASP A 105 21.67 3.88 -5.23
CA ASP A 105 21.85 5.32 -5.46
C ASP A 105 20.68 6.09 -4.87
N LYS A 106 20.79 6.43 -3.57
CA LYS A 106 19.76 7.16 -2.84
C LYS A 106 19.68 8.61 -3.29
N ASP A 107 18.64 8.91 -4.06
CA ASP A 107 18.26 10.27 -4.45
C ASP A 107 17.52 11.02 -3.32
N ALA A 108 17.15 12.27 -3.58
CA ALA A 108 16.43 13.10 -2.61
C ALA A 108 15.08 12.47 -2.21
N MET A 109 14.35 11.85 -3.15
CA MET A 109 13.05 11.23 -2.87
C MET A 109 13.22 10.00 -1.98
N THR A 110 14.20 9.16 -2.24
CA THR A 110 14.51 7.99 -1.41
C THR A 110 14.89 8.40 0.01
N LEU A 111 15.78 9.40 0.16
CA LEU A 111 16.15 9.93 1.48
C LEU A 111 14.94 10.55 2.19
N THR A 112 14.07 11.25 1.46
CA THR A 112 12.84 11.81 2.03
C THR A 112 11.96 10.72 2.64
N MET A 113 11.74 9.61 1.95
CA MET A 113 10.94 8.50 2.47
C MET A 113 11.63 7.75 3.62
N ILE A 114 12.96 7.64 3.61
CA ILE A 114 13.72 7.12 4.76
C ILE A 114 13.56 8.05 5.97
N GLY A 115 13.68 9.37 5.79
CA GLY A 115 13.45 10.37 6.83
C GLY A 115 12.04 10.29 7.40
N TYR A 116 11.03 10.15 6.54
CA TYR A 116 9.62 9.99 6.92
C TYR A 116 9.42 8.75 7.79
N ALA A 117 9.84 7.57 7.34
CA ALA A 117 9.69 6.33 8.09
C ALA A 117 10.46 6.38 9.43
N THR A 118 11.66 6.94 9.43
CA THR A 118 12.49 7.13 10.63
C THR A 118 11.79 8.02 11.66
N ARG A 119 11.23 9.16 11.23
CA ARG A 119 10.49 10.08 12.09
C ARG A 119 9.22 9.42 12.65
N LYS A 120 8.46 8.70 11.81
CA LYS A 120 7.23 8.01 12.24
C LYS A 120 7.50 6.88 13.25
N LEU A 121 8.71 6.33 13.29
CA LEU A 121 9.20 5.42 14.35
C LEU A 121 9.62 6.14 15.64
N GLY A 122 9.40 7.46 15.75
CA GLY A 122 9.74 8.26 16.92
C GLY A 122 11.18 8.76 16.95
N ARG A 123 12.00 8.45 15.94
CA ARG A 123 13.40 8.94 15.81
C ARG A 123 13.42 10.30 15.10
N THR A 124 12.75 11.30 15.72
CA THR A 124 12.44 12.58 15.07
C THR A 124 13.69 13.35 14.65
N ASP A 125 14.69 13.53 15.53
CA ASP A 125 15.91 14.27 15.18
C ASP A 125 16.73 13.58 14.09
N GLU A 126 16.73 12.26 14.06
CA GLU A 126 17.38 11.48 13.00
C GLU A 126 16.64 11.67 11.65
N GLY A 127 15.32 11.63 11.65
CA GLY A 127 14.49 11.93 10.47
C GLY A 127 14.78 13.33 9.93
N ILE A 128 14.84 14.35 10.81
CA ILE A 128 15.20 15.73 10.45
C ILE A 128 16.59 15.78 9.79
N ALA A 129 17.58 15.07 10.34
CA ALA A 129 18.92 15.04 9.76
C ALA A 129 18.94 14.40 8.36
N ILE A 130 18.09 13.37 8.11
CA ILE A 130 17.96 12.74 6.80
C ILE A 130 17.28 13.68 5.80
N TYR A 131 16.24 14.44 6.20
CA TYR A 131 15.63 15.45 5.33
C TYR A 131 16.65 16.53 4.90
N HIS A 132 17.54 16.94 5.78
CA HIS A 132 18.62 17.86 5.39
C HIS A 132 19.57 17.24 4.37
N GLN A 133 19.84 15.93 4.43
CA GLN A 133 20.61 15.24 3.39
C GLN A 133 19.85 15.22 2.06
N ALA A 134 18.53 14.97 2.09
CA ALA A 134 17.68 15.03 0.89
C ALA A 134 17.71 16.43 0.25
N LEU A 135 17.56 17.49 1.04
CA LEU A 135 17.62 18.88 0.56
C LEU A 135 19.01 19.31 0.08
N ALA A 136 20.08 18.65 0.53
CA ALA A 136 21.41 18.86 -0.02
C ALA A 136 21.54 18.32 -1.46
N LEU A 137 20.75 17.32 -1.83
CA LEU A 137 20.68 16.77 -3.20
C LEU A 137 19.68 17.53 -4.07
N ASP A 138 18.53 17.88 -3.52
CA ASP A 138 17.46 18.59 -4.21
C ASP A 138 16.89 19.68 -3.28
N PRO A 139 17.44 20.92 -3.34
CA PRO A 139 17.03 22.00 -2.46
C PRO A 139 15.61 22.50 -2.64
N ASP A 140 14.97 22.19 -3.78
CA ASP A 140 13.62 22.65 -4.10
C ASP A 140 12.57 21.54 -3.96
N ASN A 141 12.92 20.41 -3.34
CA ASN A 141 12.02 19.27 -3.16
C ASN A 141 10.89 19.61 -2.19
N LEU A 142 9.69 19.78 -2.76
CA LEU A 142 8.51 20.22 -2.01
C LEU A 142 8.12 19.24 -0.89
N ASN A 143 8.11 17.94 -1.17
CA ASN A 143 7.76 16.92 -0.17
C ASN A 143 8.75 16.90 0.98
N THR A 144 10.04 17.11 0.68
CA THR A 144 11.07 17.16 1.73
C THR A 144 10.88 18.38 2.64
N HIS A 145 10.56 19.55 2.11
CA HIS A 145 10.26 20.75 2.90
C HIS A 145 9.02 20.55 3.78
N GLU A 146 7.94 19.97 3.25
CA GLU A 146 6.76 19.64 4.00
C GLU A 146 7.08 18.69 5.17
N TYR A 147 7.71 17.55 4.89
CA TYR A 147 8.02 16.55 5.92
C TYR A 147 9.07 17.02 6.94
N LEU A 148 9.99 17.90 6.52
CA LEU A 148 10.91 18.57 7.44
C LEU A 148 10.16 19.52 8.38
N GLY A 149 9.21 20.29 7.86
CA GLY A 149 8.33 21.15 8.65
C GLY A 149 7.52 20.35 9.68
N GLU A 150 6.91 19.24 9.27
CA GLU A 150 6.24 18.31 10.18
C GLU A 150 7.22 17.72 11.23
N GLY A 151 8.43 17.41 10.81
CA GLY A 151 9.49 16.94 11.71
C GLY A 151 9.84 17.98 12.78
N TYR A 152 9.92 19.24 12.41
CA TYR A 152 10.13 20.33 13.35
C TYR A 152 8.95 20.51 14.30
N LEU A 153 7.71 20.39 13.83
CA LEU A 153 6.52 20.40 14.70
C LEU A 153 6.54 19.25 15.71
N ALA A 154 6.89 18.05 15.27
CA ALA A 154 7.01 16.89 16.14
C ALA A 154 8.13 17.06 17.19
N ALA A 155 9.15 17.85 16.89
CA ALA A 155 10.23 18.22 17.81
C ALA A 155 9.91 19.46 18.67
N GLY A 156 8.73 20.07 18.54
CA GLY A 156 8.32 21.30 19.25
C GLY A 156 9.02 22.58 18.73
N ARG A 157 9.58 22.54 17.52
CA ARG A 157 10.35 23.66 16.90
C ARG A 157 9.46 24.38 15.89
N ILE A 158 8.41 25.03 16.38
CA ILE A 158 7.36 25.65 15.54
C ILE A 158 7.95 26.71 14.61
N ASP A 159 8.88 27.54 15.12
CA ASP A 159 9.57 28.57 14.35
C ASP A 159 10.31 28.02 13.11
N LEU A 160 10.90 26.83 13.23
CA LEU A 160 11.58 26.17 12.11
C LEU A 160 10.57 25.56 11.11
N ALA A 161 9.41 25.10 11.59
CA ALA A 161 8.34 24.64 10.71
C ALA A 161 7.75 25.80 9.89
N GLU A 162 7.54 26.98 10.49
CA GLU A 162 7.10 28.19 9.80
C GLU A 162 8.11 28.61 8.71
N LEU A 163 9.40 28.49 8.95
CA LEU A 163 10.42 28.75 7.92
C LEU A 163 10.29 27.78 6.72
N GLN A 164 9.92 26.51 6.95
CA GLN A 164 9.67 25.59 5.84
C GLN A 164 8.42 25.98 5.07
N LEU A 165 7.37 26.45 5.76
CA LEU A 165 6.15 26.97 5.12
C LEU A 165 6.47 28.16 4.22
N ASP A 166 7.29 29.11 4.67
CA ASP A 166 7.76 30.25 3.87
C ASP A 166 8.56 29.80 2.63
N VAL A 167 9.31 28.70 2.73
CA VAL A 167 10.00 28.11 1.58
C VAL A 167 8.99 27.56 0.57
N LEU A 168 8.01 26.78 1.03
CA LEU A 168 6.97 26.22 0.17
C LEU A 168 6.16 27.31 -0.52
N GLU A 169 5.80 28.40 0.18
CA GLU A 169 5.12 29.53 -0.44
C GLU A 169 5.91 30.12 -1.62
N ARG A 170 7.22 30.25 -1.47
CA ARG A 170 8.09 30.77 -2.54
C ARG A 170 8.25 29.78 -3.70
N LEU A 171 8.29 28.46 -3.43
CA LEU A 171 8.55 27.44 -4.45
C LEU A 171 7.29 27.11 -5.26
N CYS A 172 6.12 26.99 -4.63
CA CYS A 172 4.91 26.51 -5.30
C CYS A 172 3.67 27.36 -5.01
N GLY A 173 3.73 28.35 -4.12
CA GLY A 173 2.59 29.17 -3.74
C GLY A 173 1.69 28.52 -2.69
N VAL A 174 0.70 29.30 -2.23
CA VAL A 174 -0.20 28.89 -1.14
C VAL A 174 -1.24 27.83 -1.56
N ASP A 175 -1.41 27.60 -2.85
CA ASP A 175 -2.41 26.67 -3.39
C ASP A 175 -1.85 25.26 -3.60
N CYS A 176 -0.54 25.02 -3.43
CA CYS A 176 0.03 23.70 -3.57
C CYS A 176 -0.25 22.82 -2.34
N GLU A 177 -0.32 21.51 -2.57
CA GLU A 177 -0.65 20.52 -1.55
C GLU A 177 0.29 20.60 -0.35
N GLN A 178 1.61 20.63 -0.59
CA GLN A 178 2.63 20.64 0.45
C GLN A 178 2.56 21.87 1.37
N TYR A 179 2.27 23.05 0.79
CA TYR A 179 2.03 24.24 1.61
C TYR A 179 0.79 24.08 2.47
N GLN A 180 -0.33 23.63 1.86
CA GLN A 180 -1.58 23.50 2.57
C GLN A 180 -1.52 22.49 3.70
N ASP A 181 -0.83 21.36 3.49
CA ASP A 181 -0.75 20.30 4.48
C ASP A 181 0.17 20.71 5.64
N LEU A 182 1.33 21.34 5.36
CA LEU A 182 2.16 21.88 6.44
C LEU A 182 1.45 23.01 7.20
N ASN A 183 0.73 23.91 6.51
CA ASN A 183 -0.03 24.98 7.16
C ASN A 183 -1.11 24.42 8.10
N LYS A 184 -1.88 23.42 7.67
CA LYS A 184 -2.84 22.72 8.53
C LYS A 184 -2.15 22.10 9.74
N ALA A 185 -1.00 21.44 9.53
CA ALA A 185 -0.23 20.84 10.63
C ALA A 185 0.21 21.89 11.67
N ILE A 186 0.68 23.07 11.23
CA ILE A 186 1.05 24.19 12.11
C ILE A 186 -0.17 24.69 12.90
N LEU A 187 -1.34 24.75 12.27
CA LEU A 187 -2.60 25.16 12.91
C LEU A 187 -3.19 24.09 13.84
N GLY A 188 -2.62 22.89 13.88
CA GLY A 188 -3.14 21.76 14.65
C GLY A 188 -4.40 21.12 14.05
N GLU A 189 -4.63 21.35 12.76
CA GLU A 189 -5.74 20.76 12.01
C GLU A 189 -5.39 19.33 11.56
N PRO A 190 -6.39 18.42 11.41
CA PRO A 190 -6.10 17.07 10.91
C PRO A 190 -5.63 17.12 9.46
N ILE A 191 -4.46 16.54 9.20
CA ILE A 191 -3.95 16.28 7.86
C ILE A 191 -4.31 14.85 7.47
N TRP A 192 -4.84 14.68 6.26
CA TRP A 192 -5.17 13.36 5.72
C TRP A 192 -3.94 12.83 4.96
N ASN A 193 -3.20 11.93 5.60
CA ASN A 193 -2.09 11.16 5.01
C ASN A 193 -2.51 9.69 4.87
#